data_aa4fde5a285aff7d372590739afd16f6
#
_entry.id   aa4fde5a285aff7d372590739afd16f6
#
_cell.length_a   1.000
_cell.length_b   1.000
_cell.length_c   1.000
_cell.angle_alpha   90.00
_cell.angle_beta   90.00
_cell.angle_gamma   90.00
#
_symmetry.space_group_name_H-M   'P 1'
#
loop_
_entity.id
_entity.type
_entity.pdbx_description
1 polymer ?
#
loop_
_entity_poly.entity_id
_entity_poly.type
_entity_poly.pdbx_seq_one_letter_code
_entity_poly.pdbx_strand_id
1 'polypeptide(L)'
;MEHVPLTKPKAIRPVSQQVLTGKKKAWGVPIGLISAVRDQLTISSWLAVGACLQSLLFLVAGRVALVPAFLLIFYRIVDTALMVKGVKADPDAMENILKNKYTVHFPDSNGKYTGKSANKDIVVFMIGARANHPLGLFAPGFKELGHYFQRMTLDIEARSEEYGLIGQTNYAQQGDCSTSADTMSVMFFENIEGVHKFAHDKLHRDAWHWWNENLSSFGHLAIWHELFYSPAGHWEGIYVNSHPRGLAATTVPITLEKDSGDLKAGTKAYFRPIVDARRGPLKTSAGRVSALRSKATEHDKYDDDPYANYGKLGV
;
A
#
# COMPACT_ATOMS: atom_id res chain seq x y z
N MET A 1 8.14 29.45 -2.20
CA MET A 1 6.70 29.25 -2.47
C MET A 1 6.22 28.18 -1.52
N GLU A 2 5.12 28.41 -0.83
CA GLU A 2 4.53 27.42 0.10
C GLU A 2 3.48 26.60 -0.66
N HIS A 3 3.55 25.27 -0.50
CA HIS A 3 2.60 24.35 -1.10
C HIS A 3 1.47 24.05 -0.11
N VAL A 4 0.27 23.83 -0.63
CA VAL A 4 -0.93 23.62 0.21
C VAL A 4 -1.02 22.14 0.61
N PRO A 5 -0.90 21.79 1.91
CA PRO A 5 -1.08 20.42 2.37
C PRO A 5 -2.55 20.01 2.26
N LEU A 6 -2.79 18.75 1.88
CA LEU A 6 -4.14 18.17 1.80
C LEU A 6 -4.50 17.31 3.00
N THR A 7 -3.60 17.13 3.94
CA THR A 7 -3.80 16.33 5.15
C THR A 7 -3.29 17.05 6.38
N LYS A 8 -3.96 16.84 7.51
CA LYS A 8 -3.51 17.36 8.80
C LYS A 8 -2.50 16.40 9.45
N PRO A 9 -1.54 16.91 10.23
CA PRO A 9 -0.64 16.07 11.02
C PRO A 9 -1.44 15.29 12.08
N LYS A 10 -0.89 14.15 12.52
CA LYS A 10 -1.48 13.29 13.54
C LYS A 10 -0.50 13.04 14.66
N ALA A 11 -0.99 12.97 15.91
CA ALA A 11 -0.17 12.64 17.10
C ALA A 11 0.33 11.18 17.07
N ILE A 12 -0.42 10.28 16.44
CA ILE A 12 -0.06 8.87 16.32
C ILE A 12 0.36 8.62 14.87
N ARG A 13 1.49 7.93 14.68
CA ARG A 13 1.93 7.52 13.35
C ARG A 13 0.84 6.67 12.69
N PRO A 14 0.35 7.06 11.52
CA PRO A 14 -0.51 6.19 10.76
C PRO A 14 0.29 4.96 10.34
N VAL A 15 0.02 3.83 10.95
CA VAL A 15 0.56 2.54 10.49
C VAL A 15 0.14 2.35 9.05
N SER A 16 1.03 1.87 8.20
CA SER A 16 0.67 1.57 6.82
C SER A 16 -0.53 0.61 6.86
N GLN A 17 -1.64 1.01 6.27
CA GLN A 17 -2.94 0.31 6.42
C GLN A 17 -2.90 -1.16 5.94
N GLN A 18 -1.81 -1.57 5.34
CA GLN A 18 -1.62 -2.89 4.77
C GLN A 18 -0.68 -3.79 5.58
N VAL A 19 -0.08 -3.30 6.64
CA VAL A 19 0.61 -4.17 7.57
C VAL A 19 -0.45 -4.95 8.33
N LEU A 20 -0.87 -6.07 7.78
CA LEU A 20 -1.49 -7.26 8.39
C LEU A 20 -2.46 -7.10 9.59
N THR A 21 -2.67 -5.90 10.09
CA THR A 21 -3.82 -5.55 10.92
C THR A 21 -5.03 -5.41 10.01
N GLY A 22 -5.26 -6.46 9.19
CA GLY A 22 -6.34 -6.48 8.26
C GLY A 22 -7.61 -6.08 8.96
N LYS A 23 -8.33 -5.10 8.41
CA LYS A 23 -9.72 -4.90 8.73
C LYS A 23 -10.35 -6.29 8.81
N LYS A 24 -10.81 -6.67 9.99
CA LYS A 24 -11.52 -7.93 10.14
C LYS A 24 -12.88 -7.71 9.47
N LYS A 25 -13.22 -8.54 8.49
CA LYS A 25 -14.63 -8.63 8.07
C LYS A 25 -15.44 -9.07 9.28
N ALA A 26 -16.76 -8.88 9.23
CA ALA A 26 -17.72 -9.16 10.30
C ALA A 26 -17.56 -10.54 10.97
N TRP A 27 -16.79 -11.43 10.37
CA TRP A 27 -16.54 -12.81 10.83
C TRP A 27 -15.18 -12.99 11.54
N GLY A 28 -14.45 -11.91 11.84
CA GLY A 28 -13.18 -11.95 12.57
C GLY A 28 -11.97 -12.47 11.79
N VAL A 29 -12.14 -12.86 10.52
CA VAL A 29 -11.06 -13.39 9.68
C VAL A 29 -10.29 -12.26 9.01
N PRO A 30 -8.94 -12.24 9.07
CA PRO A 30 -8.13 -11.25 8.35
C PRO A 30 -8.39 -11.28 6.84
N ILE A 31 -8.62 -10.13 6.22
CA ILE A 31 -8.90 -10.02 4.76
C ILE A 31 -7.75 -10.63 3.95
N GLY A 32 -6.51 -10.44 4.38
CA GLY A 32 -5.33 -11.02 3.71
C GLY A 32 -5.37 -12.56 3.64
N LEU A 33 -5.85 -13.22 4.69
CA LEU A 33 -6.00 -14.69 4.69
C LEU A 33 -7.09 -15.13 3.72
N ILE A 34 -8.21 -14.41 3.66
CA ILE A 34 -9.30 -14.72 2.72
C ILE A 34 -8.80 -14.59 1.27
N SER A 35 -8.08 -13.51 0.96
CA SER A 35 -7.51 -13.31 -0.37
C SER A 35 -6.49 -14.41 -0.71
N ALA A 36 -5.63 -14.74 0.23
CA ALA A 36 -4.64 -15.79 0.06
C ALA A 36 -5.28 -17.15 -0.24
N VAL A 37 -6.33 -17.54 0.50
CA VAL A 37 -7.06 -18.80 0.27
C VAL A 37 -7.81 -18.76 -1.07
N ARG A 38 -8.46 -17.63 -1.39
CA ARG A 38 -9.18 -17.46 -2.67
C ARG A 38 -8.25 -17.70 -3.86
N ASP A 39 -7.02 -17.17 -3.78
CA ASP A 39 -6.07 -17.17 -4.89
C ASP A 39 -5.27 -18.49 -5.00
N GLN A 40 -5.54 -19.49 -4.13
CA GLN A 40 -4.92 -20.83 -4.22
C GLN A 40 -5.51 -21.72 -5.32
N LEU A 41 -6.71 -21.45 -5.79
CA LEU A 41 -7.38 -22.24 -6.82
C LEU A 41 -7.80 -21.33 -7.98
N THR A 42 -7.76 -21.89 -9.19
CA THR A 42 -8.34 -21.21 -10.36
C THR A 42 -9.85 -21.03 -10.20
N ILE A 43 -10.43 -20.07 -10.93
CA ILE A 43 -11.88 -19.84 -10.93
C ILE A 43 -12.63 -21.14 -11.32
N SER A 44 -12.13 -21.89 -12.31
CA SER A 44 -12.71 -23.17 -12.71
C SER A 44 -12.70 -24.21 -11.59
N SER A 45 -11.61 -24.27 -10.81
CA SER A 45 -11.52 -25.16 -9.65
C SER A 45 -12.51 -24.76 -8.55
N TRP A 46 -12.66 -23.46 -8.25
CA TRP A 46 -13.64 -22.98 -7.29
C TRP A 46 -15.08 -23.26 -7.74
N LEU A 47 -15.36 -23.09 -9.04
CA LEU A 47 -16.68 -23.43 -9.60
C LEU A 47 -16.95 -24.94 -9.50
N ALA A 48 -15.95 -25.80 -9.79
CA ALA A 48 -16.09 -27.23 -9.64
C ALA A 48 -16.31 -27.66 -8.19
N VAL A 49 -15.57 -27.10 -7.24
CA VAL A 49 -15.79 -27.33 -5.78
C VAL A 49 -17.20 -26.90 -5.39
N GLY A 50 -17.62 -25.71 -5.81
CA GLY A 50 -18.97 -25.20 -5.58
C GLY A 50 -20.06 -26.12 -6.15
N ALA A 51 -19.88 -26.59 -7.38
CA ALA A 51 -20.81 -27.51 -8.02
C ALA A 51 -20.91 -28.87 -7.28
N CYS A 52 -19.77 -29.43 -6.86
CA CYS A 52 -19.75 -30.66 -6.08
C CYS A 52 -20.48 -30.50 -4.74
N LEU A 53 -20.17 -29.42 -4.00
CA LEU A 53 -20.84 -29.14 -2.73
C LEU A 53 -22.35 -28.93 -2.93
N GLN A 54 -22.74 -28.18 -3.97
CA GLN A 54 -24.14 -27.94 -4.31
C GLN A 54 -24.87 -29.25 -4.67
N SER A 55 -24.20 -30.15 -5.39
CA SER A 55 -24.75 -31.46 -5.76
C SER A 55 -24.99 -32.34 -4.51
N LEU A 56 -24.02 -32.34 -3.58
CA LEU A 56 -24.19 -33.06 -2.30
C LEU A 56 -25.36 -32.51 -1.47
N LEU A 57 -25.46 -31.20 -1.37
CA LEU A 57 -26.61 -30.55 -0.69
C LEU A 57 -27.94 -30.88 -1.38
N PHE A 58 -27.96 -30.93 -2.70
CA PHE A 58 -29.14 -31.28 -3.45
C PHE A 58 -29.60 -32.73 -3.21
N LEU A 59 -28.66 -33.66 -3.08
CA LEU A 59 -28.98 -35.07 -2.76
C LEU A 59 -29.64 -35.19 -1.37
N VAL A 60 -29.27 -34.33 -0.41
CA VAL A 60 -29.83 -34.35 0.95
C VAL A 60 -31.13 -33.58 1.09
N ALA A 61 -31.17 -32.35 0.54
CA ALA A 61 -32.26 -31.40 0.77
C ALA A 61 -33.10 -31.11 -0.50
N GLY A 62 -32.83 -31.80 -1.60
CA GLY A 62 -33.55 -31.65 -2.85
C GLY A 62 -33.49 -30.20 -3.38
N ARG A 63 -34.59 -29.74 -3.98
CA ARG A 63 -34.67 -28.40 -4.61
C ARG A 63 -34.46 -27.23 -3.63
N VAL A 64 -34.72 -27.43 -2.34
CA VAL A 64 -34.55 -26.39 -1.31
C VAL A 64 -33.05 -26.01 -1.17
N ALA A 65 -32.14 -26.92 -1.45
CA ALA A 65 -30.71 -26.64 -1.45
C ALA A 65 -30.28 -25.54 -2.44
N LEU A 66 -31.08 -25.22 -3.46
CA LEU A 66 -30.78 -24.17 -4.43
C LEU A 66 -31.06 -22.75 -3.88
N VAL A 67 -32.00 -22.63 -2.93
CA VAL A 67 -32.49 -21.35 -2.42
C VAL A 67 -31.37 -20.45 -1.88
N PRO A 68 -30.45 -20.92 -1.03
CA PRO A 68 -29.38 -20.07 -0.50
C PRO A 68 -28.47 -19.45 -1.57
N ALA A 69 -28.14 -20.22 -2.64
CA ALA A 69 -27.32 -19.73 -3.73
C ALA A 69 -28.02 -18.61 -4.52
N PHE A 70 -29.30 -18.81 -4.85
CA PHE A 70 -30.09 -17.79 -5.54
C PHE A 70 -30.31 -16.54 -4.67
N LEU A 71 -30.60 -16.70 -3.39
CA LEU A 71 -30.73 -15.57 -2.46
C LEU A 71 -29.44 -14.77 -2.34
N LEU A 72 -28.28 -15.44 -2.27
CA LEU A 72 -26.99 -14.77 -2.21
C LEU A 72 -26.72 -13.96 -3.47
N ILE A 73 -26.94 -14.54 -4.65
CA ILE A 73 -26.75 -13.86 -5.94
C ILE A 73 -27.72 -12.66 -6.03
N PHE A 74 -28.98 -12.87 -5.73
CA PHE A 74 -29.99 -11.81 -5.75
C PHE A 74 -29.63 -10.66 -4.81
N TYR A 75 -29.24 -10.97 -3.57
CA TYR A 75 -28.75 -10.00 -2.61
C TYR A 75 -27.57 -9.18 -3.18
N ARG A 76 -26.59 -9.85 -3.79
CA ARG A 76 -25.43 -9.18 -4.38
C ARG A 76 -25.80 -8.24 -5.52
N ILE A 77 -26.71 -8.68 -6.40
CA ILE A 77 -27.19 -7.86 -7.51
C ILE A 77 -27.90 -6.61 -6.98
N VAL A 78 -28.83 -6.79 -6.04
CA VAL A 78 -29.60 -5.67 -5.43
C VAL A 78 -28.66 -4.72 -4.70
N ASP A 79 -27.77 -5.23 -3.88
CA ASP A 79 -26.80 -4.44 -3.12
C ASP A 79 -25.91 -3.59 -4.05
N THR A 80 -25.37 -4.19 -5.09
CA THR A 80 -24.58 -3.49 -6.12
C THR A 80 -25.43 -2.44 -6.85
N ALA A 81 -26.65 -2.78 -7.23
CA ALA A 81 -27.54 -1.83 -7.92
C ALA A 81 -27.88 -0.60 -7.05
N LEU A 82 -28.07 -0.79 -5.73
CA LEU A 82 -28.27 0.30 -4.78
C LEU A 82 -27.05 1.20 -4.66
N MET A 83 -25.85 0.61 -4.66
CA MET A 83 -24.58 1.39 -4.64
C MET A 83 -24.41 2.19 -5.95
N VAL A 84 -24.62 1.55 -7.11
CA VAL A 84 -24.53 2.21 -8.42
C VAL A 84 -25.52 3.38 -8.55
N LYS A 85 -26.73 3.23 -8.01
CA LYS A 85 -27.73 4.30 -7.98
C LYS A 85 -27.47 5.37 -6.91
N GLY A 86 -26.42 5.24 -6.12
CA GLY A 86 -26.09 6.20 -5.05
C GLY A 86 -27.04 6.15 -3.84
N VAL A 87 -27.95 5.17 -3.77
CA VAL A 87 -28.87 4.98 -2.63
C VAL A 87 -28.11 4.44 -1.41
N LYS A 88 -27.08 3.63 -1.66
CA LYS A 88 -26.19 3.07 -0.66
C LYS A 88 -24.75 3.46 -0.96
N ALA A 89 -24.02 3.94 0.05
CA ALA A 89 -22.59 4.18 -0.10
C ALA A 89 -21.83 2.84 -0.18
N ASP A 90 -20.84 2.75 -1.09
CA ASP A 90 -19.87 1.67 -1.04
C ASP A 90 -18.82 2.01 0.04
N PRO A 91 -18.77 1.25 1.15
CA PRO A 91 -17.85 1.56 2.23
C PRO A 91 -16.39 1.35 1.87
N ASP A 92 -16.11 0.51 0.88
CA ASP A 92 -14.74 0.13 0.49
C ASP A 92 -14.20 1.00 -0.66
N ALA A 93 -15.07 1.43 -1.60
CA ALA A 93 -14.64 2.14 -2.81
C ALA A 93 -14.21 3.59 -2.55
N MET A 94 -14.80 4.26 -1.56
CA MET A 94 -14.58 5.70 -1.32
C MET A 94 -13.78 6.00 -0.06
N GLU A 95 -13.40 4.98 0.70
CA GLU A 95 -12.66 5.19 1.94
C GLU A 95 -11.26 5.74 1.67
N ASN A 96 -10.96 6.87 2.32
CA ASN A 96 -9.65 7.55 2.25
C ASN A 96 -9.21 8.01 0.84
N ILE A 97 -10.11 8.10 -0.14
CA ILE A 97 -9.78 8.67 -1.46
C ILE A 97 -9.65 10.18 -1.32
N LEU A 98 -8.52 10.71 -1.76
CA LEU A 98 -8.33 12.13 -1.98
C LEU A 98 -8.80 12.47 -3.38
N LYS A 99 -9.99 13.09 -3.47
CA LYS A 99 -10.62 13.51 -4.75
C LYS A 99 -9.92 14.75 -5.28
N ASN A 100 -8.72 14.65 -5.80
CA ASN A 100 -8.01 15.74 -6.45
C ASN A 100 -6.70 15.21 -7.06
N LYS A 101 -6.05 16.05 -7.86
CA LYS A 101 -4.67 15.83 -8.28
C LYS A 101 -3.73 16.29 -7.17
N TYR A 102 -2.89 15.40 -6.68
CA TYR A 102 -1.92 15.68 -5.63
C TYR A 102 -0.57 15.03 -5.90
N THR A 103 0.44 15.51 -5.22
CA THR A 103 1.82 15.02 -5.33
C THR A 103 2.44 14.91 -3.94
N VAL A 104 3.66 14.40 -3.92
CA VAL A 104 4.49 14.27 -2.72
C VAL A 104 5.46 15.44 -2.62
N HIS A 105 5.47 16.06 -1.44
CA HIS A 105 6.45 17.06 -1.03
C HIS A 105 6.66 16.95 0.47
N PHE A 106 7.89 16.68 0.91
CA PHE A 106 8.17 16.51 2.32
C PHE A 106 8.15 17.85 3.07
N PRO A 107 7.58 17.91 4.28
CA PRO A 107 7.65 19.12 5.10
C PRO A 107 9.08 19.39 5.57
N ASP A 108 9.37 20.64 5.87
CA ASP A 108 10.60 21.06 6.56
C ASP A 108 10.52 20.73 8.06
N SER A 109 11.56 21.09 8.84
CA SER A 109 11.62 20.85 10.28
C SER A 109 10.49 21.54 11.08
N ASN A 110 9.88 22.56 10.51
CA ASN A 110 8.77 23.30 11.13
C ASN A 110 7.38 22.80 10.64
N GLY A 111 7.34 21.72 9.88
CA GLY A 111 6.10 21.17 9.33
C GLY A 111 5.53 21.95 8.15
N LYS A 112 6.30 22.88 7.53
CA LYS A 112 5.88 23.64 6.37
C LYS A 112 6.30 22.98 5.08
N TYR A 113 5.46 23.08 4.07
CA TYR A 113 5.68 22.51 2.73
C TYR A 113 6.24 23.56 1.79
N THR A 114 7.54 23.84 1.94
CA THR A 114 8.21 24.94 1.22
C THR A 114 9.33 24.44 0.32
N GLY A 115 9.76 25.28 -0.63
CA GLY A 115 10.92 25.04 -1.46
C GLY A 115 10.66 24.35 -2.78
N LYS A 116 11.69 23.66 -3.29
CA LYS A 116 11.63 22.91 -4.54
C LYS A 116 10.94 21.57 -4.32
N SER A 117 10.25 21.08 -5.34
CA SER A 117 9.67 19.72 -5.34
C SER A 117 10.74 18.63 -5.25
N ALA A 118 10.35 17.44 -4.83
CA ALA A 118 11.26 16.31 -4.60
C ALA A 118 12.43 16.72 -3.69
N ASN A 119 12.12 17.36 -2.58
CA ASN A 119 13.04 18.14 -1.75
C ASN A 119 13.94 17.31 -0.81
N LYS A 120 13.82 15.99 -0.83
CA LYS A 120 14.66 15.06 -0.03
C LYS A 120 15.14 13.91 -0.90
N ASP A 121 16.26 13.33 -0.50
CA ASP A 121 16.68 12.03 -0.99
C ASP A 121 15.71 10.97 -0.50
N ILE A 122 15.53 9.93 -1.27
CA ILE A 122 14.73 8.76 -0.89
C ILE A 122 15.47 7.48 -1.27
N VAL A 123 15.29 6.46 -0.45
CA VAL A 123 15.72 5.10 -0.77
C VAL A 123 14.46 4.26 -0.91
N VAL A 124 14.32 3.57 -2.04
CA VAL A 124 13.26 2.62 -2.31
C VAL A 124 13.84 1.22 -2.17
N PHE A 125 13.30 0.45 -1.25
CA PHE A 125 13.66 -0.95 -1.06
C PHE A 125 12.45 -1.82 -1.38
N MET A 126 12.62 -2.68 -2.36
CA MET A 126 11.61 -3.66 -2.78
C MET A 126 12.07 -5.04 -2.34
N ILE A 127 11.22 -5.75 -1.64
CA ILE A 127 11.50 -7.12 -1.21
C ILE A 127 10.28 -7.99 -1.44
N GLY A 128 10.49 -9.17 -2.00
CA GLY A 128 9.42 -10.11 -2.29
C GLY A 128 9.78 -11.53 -1.96
N ALA A 129 8.73 -12.36 -1.87
CA ALA A 129 8.85 -13.80 -1.69
C ALA A 129 7.79 -14.53 -2.51
N ARG A 130 8.16 -15.70 -3.02
CA ARG A 130 7.28 -16.53 -3.83
C ARG A 130 7.44 -17.99 -3.50
N ALA A 131 6.34 -18.75 -3.52
CA ALA A 131 6.37 -20.22 -3.55
C ALA A 131 6.25 -20.72 -5.00
N ASN A 132 7.33 -21.25 -5.55
CA ASN A 132 7.36 -21.92 -6.86
C ASN A 132 6.93 -23.41 -6.70
N HIS A 133 5.77 -23.64 -6.11
CA HIS A 133 5.29 -24.96 -5.74
C HIS A 133 3.78 -25.10 -6.02
N PRO A 134 3.29 -26.25 -6.48
CA PRO A 134 1.85 -26.45 -6.77
C PRO A 134 0.92 -26.19 -5.57
N LEU A 135 1.42 -26.37 -4.35
CA LEU A 135 0.65 -26.10 -3.14
C LEU A 135 0.64 -24.61 -2.72
N GLY A 136 1.36 -23.72 -3.43
CA GLY A 136 1.38 -22.29 -3.13
C GLY A 136 1.68 -21.97 -1.67
N LEU A 137 0.75 -21.37 -0.95
CA LEU A 137 0.89 -21.02 0.48
C LEU A 137 1.08 -22.23 1.40
N PHE A 138 0.66 -23.42 0.97
CA PHE A 138 0.82 -24.65 1.72
C PHE A 138 2.12 -25.39 1.37
N ALA A 139 3.00 -24.77 0.57
CA ALA A 139 4.30 -25.31 0.26
C ALA A 139 5.14 -25.48 1.55
N PRO A 140 5.94 -26.55 1.65
CA PRO A 140 6.84 -26.73 2.80
C PRO A 140 7.73 -25.49 3.02
N GLY A 141 7.83 -25.02 4.27
CA GLY A 141 8.63 -23.88 4.65
C GLY A 141 8.04 -22.49 4.32
N PHE A 142 6.98 -22.40 3.50
CA PHE A 142 6.41 -21.10 3.14
C PHE A 142 5.72 -20.40 4.34
N LYS A 143 5.11 -21.16 5.22
CA LYS A 143 4.52 -20.64 6.46
C LYS A 143 5.59 -20.00 7.36
N GLU A 144 6.71 -20.66 7.53
CA GLU A 144 7.85 -20.18 8.32
C GLU A 144 8.47 -18.95 7.69
N LEU A 145 8.66 -18.93 6.38
CA LEU A 145 9.10 -17.76 5.61
C LEU A 145 8.16 -16.58 5.83
N GLY A 146 6.84 -16.80 5.69
CA GLY A 146 5.82 -15.80 5.93
C GLY A 146 5.84 -15.27 7.37
N HIS A 147 6.12 -16.11 8.34
CA HIS A 147 6.25 -15.72 9.75
C HIS A 147 7.46 -14.79 9.97
N TYR A 148 8.62 -15.09 9.38
CA TYR A 148 9.78 -14.19 9.42
C TYR A 148 9.48 -12.85 8.74
N PHE A 149 8.89 -12.87 7.56
CA PHE A 149 8.48 -11.64 6.87
C PHE A 149 7.54 -10.78 7.72
N GLN A 150 6.54 -11.41 8.33
CA GLN A 150 5.59 -10.69 9.19
C GLN A 150 6.28 -10.06 10.40
N ARG A 151 7.13 -10.82 11.09
CA ARG A 151 7.85 -10.32 12.27
C ARG A 151 8.78 -9.18 11.91
N MET A 152 9.55 -9.31 10.82
CA MET A 152 10.43 -8.25 10.33
C MET A 152 9.64 -6.99 9.93
N THR A 153 8.50 -7.17 9.26
CA THR A 153 7.63 -6.05 8.87
C THR A 153 7.08 -5.29 10.08
N LEU A 154 6.66 -6.01 11.12
CA LEU A 154 6.15 -5.40 12.35
C LEU A 154 7.27 -4.71 13.16
N ASP A 155 8.44 -5.33 13.25
CA ASP A 155 9.59 -4.77 13.97
C ASP A 155 10.11 -3.49 13.31
N ILE A 156 10.31 -3.51 12.00
CA ILE A 156 10.78 -2.32 11.26
C ILE A 156 9.77 -1.17 11.31
N GLU A 157 8.48 -1.46 11.34
CA GLU A 157 7.44 -0.44 11.51
C GLU A 157 7.45 0.14 12.92
N ALA A 158 7.59 -0.70 13.93
CA ALA A 158 7.66 -0.28 15.33
C ALA A 158 8.91 0.54 15.64
N ARG A 159 10.04 0.21 15.03
CA ARG A 159 11.35 0.87 15.17
C ARG A 159 11.68 1.77 13.98
N SER A 160 10.68 2.28 13.29
CA SER A 160 10.81 3.01 12.04
C SER A 160 11.76 4.19 12.08
N GLU A 161 11.77 4.95 13.17
CA GLU A 161 12.69 6.09 13.33
C GLU A 161 14.15 5.64 13.48
N GLU A 162 14.37 4.49 14.11
CA GLU A 162 15.72 3.92 14.27
C GLU A 162 16.32 3.51 12.93
N TYR A 163 15.48 3.01 12.02
CA TYR A 163 15.91 2.58 10.68
C TYR A 163 15.69 3.66 9.61
N GLY A 164 15.13 4.82 9.96
CA GLY A 164 14.77 5.83 8.97
C GLY A 164 13.69 5.37 7.99
N LEU A 165 12.83 4.42 8.39
CA LEU A 165 11.70 3.98 7.59
C LEU A 165 10.60 5.06 7.62
N ILE A 166 10.29 5.65 6.47
CA ILE A 166 9.22 6.64 6.35
C ILE A 166 7.87 6.04 5.97
N GLY A 167 7.86 4.83 5.43
CA GLY A 167 6.62 4.09 5.16
C GLY A 167 6.82 2.88 4.26
N GLN A 168 5.78 2.05 4.17
CA GLN A 168 5.78 0.86 3.33
C GLN A 168 4.40 0.57 2.73
N THR A 169 4.39 -0.15 1.62
CA THR A 169 3.17 -0.60 0.95
C THR A 169 3.37 -2.04 0.50
N ASN A 170 2.44 -2.92 0.85
CA ASN A 170 2.50 -4.34 0.50
C ASN A 170 1.61 -4.63 -0.71
N TYR A 171 2.09 -5.49 -1.59
CA TYR A 171 1.40 -5.95 -2.79
C TYR A 171 1.35 -7.47 -2.81
N ALA A 172 0.31 -8.00 -3.43
CA ALA A 172 0.23 -9.41 -3.81
C ALA A 172 0.07 -9.46 -5.33
N GLN A 173 0.85 -10.29 -5.98
CA GLN A 173 0.71 -10.49 -7.40
C GLN A 173 -0.56 -11.28 -7.67
N GLN A 174 -1.33 -10.80 -8.63
CA GLN A 174 -2.42 -11.55 -9.22
C GLN A 174 -1.95 -12.04 -10.59
N GLY A 175 -1.72 -13.32 -10.71
CA GLY A 175 -1.28 -13.95 -11.97
C GLY A 175 -2.22 -15.06 -12.38
N ASP A 176 -2.01 -15.60 -13.58
CA ASP A 176 -2.77 -16.72 -14.14
C ASP A 176 -2.50 -18.06 -13.45
N CYS A 177 -1.53 -18.09 -12.53
CA CYS A 177 -1.20 -19.29 -11.79
C CYS A 177 -2.19 -19.50 -10.65
N SER A 178 -2.72 -20.70 -10.55
CA SER A 178 -3.61 -21.15 -9.48
C SER A 178 -2.99 -21.09 -8.07
N THR A 179 -1.68 -20.90 -7.99
CA THR A 179 -0.92 -20.95 -6.74
C THR A 179 0.09 -19.80 -6.63
N SER A 180 -0.25 -18.60 -7.14
CA SER A 180 0.67 -17.47 -7.09
C SER A 180 0.72 -16.84 -5.70
N ALA A 181 1.47 -17.45 -4.81
CA ALA A 181 1.84 -16.86 -3.54
C ALA A 181 3.06 -15.92 -3.72
N ASP A 182 2.94 -14.94 -4.61
CA ASP A 182 3.98 -13.94 -4.82
C ASP A 182 3.58 -12.65 -4.11
N THR A 183 4.39 -12.23 -3.16
CA THR A 183 4.15 -11.03 -2.36
C THR A 183 5.34 -10.10 -2.44
N MET A 184 5.08 -8.81 -2.42
CA MET A 184 6.11 -7.78 -2.46
C MET A 184 5.78 -6.67 -1.46
N SER A 185 6.81 -6.22 -0.76
CA SER A 185 6.77 -4.98 0.03
C SER A 185 7.64 -3.92 -0.64
N VAL A 186 7.10 -2.73 -0.82
CA VAL A 186 7.85 -1.54 -1.23
C VAL A 186 7.99 -0.66 0.00
N MET A 187 9.23 -0.48 0.43
CA MET A 187 9.59 0.29 1.62
C MET A 187 10.33 1.56 1.20
N PHE A 188 10.08 2.65 1.90
CA PHE A 188 10.73 3.94 1.66
C PHE A 188 11.54 4.32 2.89
N PHE A 189 12.82 4.62 2.69
CA PHE A 189 13.75 5.03 3.75
C PHE A 189 14.32 6.42 3.47
N GLU A 190 14.77 7.09 4.50
CA GLU A 190 15.44 8.38 4.39
C GLU A 190 16.86 8.25 3.84
N ASN A 191 17.54 7.11 4.09
CA ASN A 191 18.91 6.86 3.67
C ASN A 191 19.22 5.36 3.55
N ILE A 192 20.35 5.02 2.94
CA ILE A 192 20.82 3.64 2.73
C ILE A 192 21.25 3.00 4.05
N GLU A 193 21.83 3.79 4.95
CA GLU A 193 22.34 3.33 6.25
C GLU A 193 21.23 2.70 7.09
N GLY A 194 20.01 3.23 7.00
CA GLY A 194 18.83 2.67 7.66
C GLY A 194 18.49 1.27 7.17
N VAL A 195 18.56 1.03 5.85
CA VAL A 195 18.36 -0.31 5.27
C VAL A 195 19.47 -1.26 5.72
N HIS A 196 20.74 -0.81 5.70
CA HIS A 196 21.86 -1.61 6.19
C HIS A 196 21.74 -1.95 7.66
N LYS A 197 21.35 -0.99 8.50
CA LYS A 197 21.11 -1.22 9.92
C LYS A 197 20.05 -2.29 10.15
N PHE A 198 18.94 -2.24 9.42
CA PHE A 198 17.91 -3.27 9.47
C PHE A 198 18.44 -4.63 9.02
N ALA A 199 19.20 -4.71 7.92
CA ALA A 199 19.76 -5.95 7.41
C ALA A 199 20.73 -6.62 8.39
N HIS A 200 21.38 -5.86 9.29
CA HIS A 200 22.28 -6.37 10.32
C HIS A 200 21.61 -6.55 11.70
N ASP A 201 20.32 -6.25 11.80
CA ASP A 201 19.56 -6.47 13.04
C ASP A 201 19.42 -7.97 13.34
N LYS A 202 19.28 -8.28 14.63
CA LYS A 202 19.19 -9.66 15.12
C LYS A 202 18.09 -10.45 14.43
N LEU A 203 16.90 -9.87 14.29
CA LEU A 203 15.75 -10.56 13.72
C LEU A 203 15.97 -10.90 12.22
N HIS A 204 16.58 -10.00 11.47
CA HIS A 204 16.93 -10.26 10.07
C HIS A 204 18.01 -11.33 9.94
N ARG A 205 19.03 -11.30 10.81
CA ARG A 205 20.08 -12.32 10.83
C ARG A 205 19.54 -13.70 11.23
N ASP A 206 18.65 -13.78 12.21
CA ASP A 206 17.98 -15.04 12.59
C ASP A 206 17.20 -15.63 11.39
N ALA A 207 16.49 -14.79 10.62
CA ALA A 207 15.81 -15.22 9.40
C ALA A 207 16.80 -15.70 8.33
N TRP A 208 17.93 -15.02 8.15
CA TRP A 208 18.98 -15.40 7.22
C TRP A 208 19.66 -16.72 7.60
N HIS A 209 19.93 -16.96 8.89
CA HIS A 209 20.46 -18.24 9.37
C HIS A 209 19.48 -19.37 9.09
N TRP A 210 18.21 -19.19 9.46
CA TRP A 210 17.17 -20.16 9.15
C TRP A 210 17.08 -20.49 7.66
N TRP A 211 17.15 -19.47 6.80
CA TRP A 211 17.14 -19.64 5.35
C TRP A 211 18.30 -20.50 4.88
N ASN A 212 19.51 -20.17 5.30
CA ASN A 212 20.73 -20.88 4.89
C ASN A 212 20.75 -22.33 5.37
N GLU A 213 20.29 -22.61 6.58
CA GLU A 213 20.21 -23.98 7.13
C GLU A 213 19.23 -24.85 6.35
N ASN A 214 18.22 -24.26 5.72
CA ASN A 214 17.16 -24.97 5.00
C ASN A 214 17.25 -24.84 3.48
N LEU A 215 18.27 -24.18 2.95
CA LEU A 215 18.40 -23.85 1.53
C LEU A 215 18.24 -25.07 0.61
N SER A 216 18.84 -26.22 0.99
CA SER A 216 18.77 -27.46 0.22
C SER A 216 17.35 -28.05 0.17
N SER A 217 16.53 -27.80 1.18
CA SER A 217 15.16 -28.30 1.29
C SER A 217 14.13 -27.39 0.65
N PHE A 218 14.45 -26.11 0.48
CA PHE A 218 13.52 -25.07 0.04
C PHE A 218 13.82 -24.49 -1.34
N GLY A 219 14.35 -25.30 -2.25
CA GLY A 219 14.62 -24.86 -3.63
C GLY A 219 13.40 -24.37 -4.41
N HIS A 220 12.19 -24.61 -3.89
CA HIS A 220 10.93 -24.10 -4.42
C HIS A 220 10.49 -22.76 -3.81
N LEU A 221 11.17 -22.26 -2.78
CA LEU A 221 10.92 -20.94 -2.23
C LEU A 221 11.86 -19.93 -2.85
N ALA A 222 11.35 -18.76 -3.16
CA ALA A 222 12.13 -17.63 -3.67
C ALA A 222 11.98 -16.42 -2.77
N ILE A 223 13.09 -15.74 -2.55
CA ILE A 223 13.14 -14.39 -1.99
C ILE A 223 13.99 -13.53 -2.91
N TRP A 224 13.64 -12.27 -3.04
CA TRP A 224 14.37 -11.31 -3.85
C TRP A 224 14.25 -9.92 -3.26
N HIS A 225 15.20 -9.05 -3.53
CA HIS A 225 15.10 -7.64 -3.20
C HIS A 225 15.88 -6.78 -4.19
N GLU A 226 15.45 -5.52 -4.28
CA GLU A 226 16.13 -4.47 -5.04
C GLU A 226 16.16 -3.19 -4.19
N LEU A 227 17.23 -2.41 -4.35
CA LEU A 227 17.42 -1.15 -3.67
C LEU A 227 17.75 -0.06 -4.68
N PHE A 228 17.01 1.04 -4.61
CA PHE A 228 17.21 2.21 -5.46
C PHE A 228 17.43 3.44 -4.57
N TYR A 229 18.50 4.17 -4.82
CA TYR A 229 18.70 5.49 -4.26
C TYR A 229 18.30 6.54 -5.27
N SER A 230 17.43 7.45 -4.88
CA SER A 230 17.01 8.57 -5.72
C SER A 230 17.31 9.89 -5.01
N PRO A 231 18.25 10.68 -5.52
CA PRO A 231 18.61 11.97 -4.93
C PRO A 231 17.46 12.98 -5.06
N ALA A 232 17.50 13.99 -4.22
CA ALA A 232 16.54 15.09 -4.26
C ALA A 232 16.43 15.69 -5.67
N GLY A 233 15.22 15.97 -6.09
CA GLY A 233 14.94 16.49 -7.42
C GLY A 233 14.76 15.43 -8.51
N HIS A 234 15.09 14.18 -8.30
CA HIS A 234 15.12 13.12 -9.33
C HIS A 234 13.98 12.10 -9.19
N TRP A 235 12.95 12.40 -8.40
CA TRP A 235 11.77 11.57 -8.25
C TRP A 235 10.50 12.39 -8.28
N GLU A 236 9.39 11.77 -8.55
CA GLU A 236 8.06 12.37 -8.42
C GLU A 236 7.03 11.34 -7.94
N GLY A 237 5.93 11.85 -7.38
CA GLY A 237 4.71 11.09 -7.20
C GLY A 237 3.55 11.91 -7.75
N ILE A 238 2.67 11.31 -8.52
CA ILE A 238 1.44 11.94 -9.00
C ILE A 238 0.26 11.01 -8.74
N TYR A 239 -0.78 11.57 -8.17
CA TYR A 239 -1.97 10.84 -7.76
C TYR A 239 -3.21 11.63 -8.13
N VAL A 240 -4.20 10.95 -8.66
CA VAL A 240 -5.50 11.53 -9.01
C VAL A 240 -6.58 10.62 -8.48
N ASN A 241 -7.50 11.14 -7.69
CA ASN A 241 -8.61 10.38 -7.10
C ASN A 241 -8.17 9.05 -6.50
N SER A 242 -7.09 9.07 -5.77
CA SER A 242 -6.44 7.86 -5.25
C SER A 242 -6.38 7.86 -3.73
N HIS A 243 -6.38 6.68 -3.15
CA HIS A 243 -5.88 6.52 -1.79
C HIS A 243 -4.40 6.89 -1.73
N PRO A 244 -3.90 7.47 -0.64
CA PRO A 244 -2.47 7.61 -0.43
C PRO A 244 -1.76 6.26 -0.54
N ARG A 245 -0.83 6.12 -1.50
CA ARG A 245 -0.04 4.91 -1.77
C ARG A 245 1.42 5.27 -1.98
N GLY A 246 2.30 4.31 -1.84
CA GLY A 246 3.72 4.53 -2.05
C GLY A 246 4.22 5.71 -1.21
N LEU A 247 4.92 6.65 -1.82
CA LEU A 247 5.42 7.86 -1.14
C LEU A 247 4.32 8.70 -0.49
N ALA A 248 3.12 8.77 -1.07
CA ALA A 248 2.01 9.52 -0.47
C ALA A 248 1.47 8.86 0.82
N ALA A 249 1.75 7.57 1.04
CA ALA A 249 1.39 6.88 2.28
C ALA A 249 2.44 7.02 3.39
N THR A 250 3.61 7.59 3.08
CA THR A 250 4.69 7.81 4.04
C THR A 250 4.36 8.89 5.06
N THR A 251 5.10 8.92 6.15
CA THR A 251 4.98 9.93 7.19
C THR A 251 6.34 10.37 7.68
N VAL A 252 6.46 11.65 8.04
CA VAL A 252 7.66 12.23 8.65
C VAL A 252 7.33 12.69 10.06
N PRO A 253 8.07 12.24 11.08
CA PRO A 253 7.91 12.73 12.43
C PRO A 253 8.56 14.13 12.60
N ILE A 254 7.82 15.07 13.17
CA ILE A 254 8.30 16.42 13.46
C ILE A 254 7.81 16.80 14.86
N THR A 255 8.71 17.30 15.72
CA THR A 255 8.33 17.89 16.99
C THR A 255 7.87 19.32 16.77
N LEU A 256 6.64 19.61 17.12
CA LEU A 256 6.04 20.93 16.92
C LEU A 256 6.67 21.99 17.81
N GLU A 257 7.13 23.08 17.23
CA GLU A 257 7.60 24.26 17.98
C GLU A 257 6.44 25.13 18.49
N LYS A 258 5.30 25.06 17.84
CA LYS A 258 4.08 25.84 18.13
C LYS A 258 2.85 24.95 18.04
N ASP A 259 1.75 25.37 18.66
CA ASP A 259 0.45 24.71 18.54
C ASP A 259 0.02 24.63 17.07
N SER A 260 -0.47 23.47 16.65
CA SER A 260 -0.97 23.22 15.29
C SER A 260 -2.30 22.45 15.35
N GLY A 261 -3.40 23.14 15.12
CA GLY A 261 -4.74 22.58 15.31
C GLY A 261 -4.94 22.11 16.75
N ASP A 262 -5.29 20.84 16.92
CA ASP A 262 -5.51 20.20 18.23
C ASP A 262 -4.19 19.73 18.90
N LEU A 263 -3.04 19.87 18.21
CA LEU A 263 -1.74 19.42 18.70
C LEU A 263 -0.98 20.57 19.35
N LYS A 264 -0.44 20.31 20.54
CA LYS A 264 0.31 21.28 21.33
C LYS A 264 1.79 21.33 20.94
N ALA A 265 2.42 22.48 21.17
CA ALA A 265 3.87 22.63 21.09
C ALA A 265 4.56 21.56 21.95
N GLY A 266 5.70 21.06 21.48
CA GLY A 266 6.42 19.93 22.09
C GLY A 266 5.87 18.54 21.74
N THR A 267 4.71 18.43 21.10
CA THR A 267 4.17 17.15 20.67
C THR A 267 4.89 16.68 19.40
N LYS A 268 5.30 15.40 19.37
CA LYS A 268 5.73 14.74 18.14
C LYS A 268 4.50 14.48 17.27
N ALA A 269 4.48 15.06 16.09
CA ALA A 269 3.41 14.91 15.10
C ALA A 269 3.93 14.26 13.83
N TYR A 270 3.10 13.45 13.18
CA TYR A 270 3.43 12.74 11.94
C TYR A 270 2.74 13.41 10.77
N PHE A 271 3.54 13.93 9.85
CA PHE A 271 3.10 14.66 8.66
C PHE A 271 3.11 13.74 7.45
N ARG A 272 2.02 13.72 6.69
CA ARG A 272 2.01 13.09 5.36
C ARG A 272 2.51 14.08 4.32
N PRO A 273 3.39 13.66 3.41
CA PRO A 273 3.95 14.54 2.39
C PRO A 273 2.99 14.75 1.21
N ILE A 274 1.73 15.07 1.46
CA ILE A 274 0.68 15.20 0.45
C ILE A 274 0.33 16.68 0.25
N VAL A 275 0.58 17.19 -0.96
CA VAL A 275 0.27 18.58 -1.33
C VAL A 275 -0.55 18.67 -2.61
N ASP A 276 -1.31 19.76 -2.77
CA ASP A 276 -2.09 20.05 -3.97
C ASP A 276 -1.19 20.24 -5.20
N ALA A 277 -1.42 19.45 -6.24
CA ALA A 277 -0.68 19.49 -7.50
C ALA A 277 -1.46 20.14 -8.65
N ARG A 278 -2.56 20.82 -8.37
CA ARG A 278 -3.36 21.52 -9.39
C ARG A 278 -2.85 22.92 -9.70
N ARG A 279 -1.93 23.45 -8.90
CA ARG A 279 -1.50 24.86 -8.98
C ARG A 279 0.02 24.97 -8.97
N GLY A 280 0.51 26.07 -9.56
CA GLY A 280 1.91 26.44 -9.57
C GLY A 280 2.80 25.41 -10.28
N PRO A 281 4.06 25.31 -9.91
CA PRO A 281 5.03 24.43 -10.57
C PRO A 281 4.67 22.94 -10.48
N LEU A 282 3.91 22.53 -9.45
CA LEU A 282 3.54 21.12 -9.26
C LEU A 282 2.53 20.59 -10.28
N LYS A 283 1.96 21.48 -11.14
CA LYS A 283 1.07 21.07 -12.24
C LYS A 283 1.75 20.12 -13.22
N THR A 284 3.00 20.40 -13.56
CA THR A 284 3.76 19.69 -14.61
C THR A 284 4.74 18.67 -14.02
N SER A 285 5.15 17.67 -14.82
CA SER A 285 6.18 16.70 -14.43
C SER A 285 7.52 17.41 -14.19
N ALA A 286 7.96 18.28 -15.08
CA ALA A 286 9.19 19.06 -14.88
C ALA A 286 9.14 19.92 -13.60
N GLY A 287 7.96 20.40 -13.24
CA GLY A 287 7.78 21.11 -11.97
C GLY A 287 7.86 20.22 -10.74
N ARG A 288 7.45 18.95 -10.85
CA ARG A 288 7.54 17.94 -9.76
C ARG A 288 8.91 17.30 -9.67
N VAL A 289 9.57 17.04 -10.80
CA VAL A 289 10.96 16.59 -10.87
C VAL A 289 11.86 17.81 -10.96
N SER A 290 12.26 18.37 -9.82
CA SER A 290 12.92 19.68 -9.80
C SER A 290 14.28 19.74 -10.53
N ALA A 291 14.94 18.59 -10.73
CA ALA A 291 16.15 18.47 -11.54
C ALA A 291 15.91 18.76 -13.03
N LEU A 292 14.68 18.58 -13.53
CA LEU A 292 14.31 18.84 -14.91
C LEU A 292 13.81 20.28 -15.15
N ARG A 293 13.67 21.09 -14.11
CA ARG A 293 13.04 22.43 -14.18
C ARG A 293 13.72 23.40 -15.15
N SER A 294 15.05 23.27 -15.33
CA SER A 294 15.82 24.04 -16.29
C SER A 294 15.76 23.48 -17.72
N LYS A 295 15.25 22.27 -17.88
CA LYS A 295 15.12 21.53 -19.14
C LYS A 295 13.66 21.38 -19.56
N ALA A 296 12.74 22.23 -19.02
CA ALA A 296 11.35 22.18 -19.38
C ALA A 296 11.20 22.23 -20.90
N THR A 297 10.66 21.14 -21.46
CA THR A 297 10.40 21.02 -22.88
C THR A 297 9.11 21.70 -23.25
N GLU A 298 8.86 21.90 -24.53
CA GLU A 298 7.60 22.46 -25.02
C GLU A 298 6.37 21.67 -24.56
N HIS A 299 6.53 20.38 -24.30
CA HIS A 299 5.49 19.49 -23.77
C HIS A 299 5.08 19.80 -22.31
N ASP A 300 5.90 20.51 -21.55
CA ASP A 300 5.56 20.96 -20.18
C ASP A 300 4.73 22.24 -20.15
N LYS A 301 4.46 22.82 -21.30
CA LYS A 301 3.67 24.06 -21.48
C LYS A 301 2.17 23.81 -21.58
N TYR A 302 1.65 22.71 -21.08
CA TYR A 302 0.20 22.50 -21.00
C TYR A 302 -0.42 23.56 -20.10
N ASP A 303 -0.94 24.63 -20.72
CA ASP A 303 -1.64 25.70 -20.01
C ASP A 303 -2.97 25.22 -19.42
N ASP A 304 -3.59 24.20 -20.02
CA ASP A 304 -4.83 23.61 -19.58
C ASP A 304 -4.60 22.26 -18.88
N ASP A 305 -4.37 22.30 -17.58
CA ASP A 305 -4.44 21.08 -16.77
C ASP A 305 -5.92 20.69 -16.63
N PRO A 306 -6.37 19.55 -17.20
CA PRO A 306 -7.75 19.10 -17.11
C PRO A 306 -8.22 18.92 -15.67
N TYR A 307 -7.29 18.73 -14.73
CA TYR A 307 -7.58 18.59 -13.31
C TYR A 307 -7.65 19.92 -12.55
N ALA A 308 -7.33 21.07 -13.17
CA ALA A 308 -7.37 22.36 -12.50
C ALA A 308 -8.78 22.73 -12.01
N ASN A 309 -9.80 22.25 -12.71
CA ASN A 309 -11.22 22.44 -12.40
C ASN A 309 -11.88 21.23 -11.74
N TYR A 310 -11.15 20.14 -11.53
CA TYR A 310 -11.64 18.92 -10.89
C TYR A 310 -11.98 19.21 -9.42
N GLY A 311 -13.21 19.13 -9.05
CA GLY A 311 -13.71 19.52 -7.72
C GLY A 311 -14.52 20.81 -7.69
N LYS A 312 -14.57 21.58 -8.81
CA LYS A 312 -15.59 22.60 -8.99
C LYS A 312 -16.87 22.04 -9.61
N LEU A 313 -16.80 20.84 -10.16
CA LEU A 313 -17.90 20.19 -10.90
C LEU A 313 -18.83 19.35 -10.02
N GLY A 314 -18.73 19.42 -8.68
CA GLY A 314 -19.76 18.86 -7.77
C GLY A 314 -20.04 17.35 -7.94
N VAL A 315 -19.07 16.56 -8.42
CA VAL A 315 -19.20 15.09 -8.57
C VAL A 315 -18.51 14.37 -7.41
#